data_81dcff68068d15a347cf89318ff60535
#
_entry.id   81dcff68068d15a347cf89318ff60535
#
_cell.length_a   1.000
_cell.length_b   1.000
_cell.length_c   1.000
_cell.angle_alpha   90.00
_cell.angle_beta   90.00
_cell.angle_gamma   90.00
#
_symmetry.space_group_name_H-M   'P 1'
#
loop_
_entity.id
_entity.type
_entity.pdbx_description
1 polymer ?
#
loop_
_entity_poly.entity_id
_entity_poly.type
_entity_poly.pdbx_seq_one_letter_code
_entity_poly.pdbx_strand_id
1 'polypeptide(L)'
;MRKLSTSILLIIFALLFTLVSCKKKDVNDTKKKTSLNTVAVAFDSTQIKTFFEKYPKLQPYQTEVEKLYRKHQFHYIWFDKDGLNEFAGLLYNKVNNLTQEGIETAIPYKEKLDDIYDNPEDNQKASIDTELLSSALYFFYADKVYDGISTQKSKDLEWFLPRKRQSYVNYLDSLLINPSLIKKEEKGVLKQYYLLKAVLQEYRKIETKGGWKTTELDPSVKSYKPGDSATAIAQIRTRLFVTDDLARDSKSAVYDAELAAGVLKFKKRSGNLLNKIILPEHIRYMNVSVADRIKTVMVNMERCRWISNDITKSKELIVVNIPAYELTFLRDGKPELRSKVVVGKAMHKTVIFSAPMQYIVFRPYWNVPASILKKEILPAIENNPNYLAEHDMEWKDNYVRQRPGPENSLGLVKFLFPNSNAIYLHDTPSKSLFGKEDRAFSHGCIRVAKPKELAAMIMKDDKKWNPAKIETAMNGGEEYWYTLKNKIPVYIGYFTAWVDADGVVHFYEDVYKRDEALATLLFDK
;
A
#
# COMPACT_ATOMS: atom_id res chain seq x y z
N MET A 1 65.88 20.56 -1.54
CA MET A 1 67.06 19.97 -0.88
C MET A 1 66.58 18.81 -0.02
N ARG A 2 67.23 17.65 -0.24
CA ARG A 2 67.24 16.39 0.56
C ARG A 2 65.92 15.66 0.69
N LYS A 3 65.67 14.58 -0.04
CA LYS A 3 66.24 13.20 -0.12
C LYS A 3 66.48 12.54 1.24
N LEU A 4 65.78 11.43 1.46
CA LEU A 4 66.26 10.07 1.78
C LEU A 4 65.03 9.28 2.26
N SER A 5 64.68 8.17 1.73
CA SER A 5 65.27 6.88 1.32
C SER A 5 64.83 5.76 2.27
N THR A 6 64.07 4.83 1.70
CA THR A 6 64.12 3.35 1.81
C THR A 6 64.22 2.69 3.18
N SER A 7 63.34 1.71 3.44
CA SER A 7 63.84 0.31 3.62
C SER A 7 62.68 -0.71 3.54
N ILE A 8 62.85 -1.62 2.62
CA ILE A 8 62.19 -2.89 2.39
C ILE A 8 62.53 -3.84 3.52
N LEU A 9 61.56 -4.54 4.11
CA LEU A 9 61.87 -5.78 4.84
C LEU A 9 60.93 -6.89 4.33
N LEU A 10 61.51 -7.72 3.45
CA LEU A 10 61.02 -9.04 3.06
C LEU A 10 61.24 -9.99 4.23
N ILE A 11 60.18 -10.69 4.67
CA ILE A 11 60.35 -11.94 5.43
C ILE A 11 59.64 -13.05 4.65
N ILE A 12 60.48 -13.89 4.07
CA ILE A 12 60.16 -15.20 3.49
C ILE A 12 59.86 -16.15 4.65
N PHE A 13 58.72 -16.80 4.68
CA PHE A 13 58.51 -18.00 5.48
C PHE A 13 58.08 -19.16 4.60
N ALA A 14 58.87 -20.21 4.72
CA ALA A 14 58.90 -21.36 3.85
C ALA A 14 57.69 -22.26 3.97
N LEU A 15 57.32 -22.87 2.86
CA LEU A 15 56.38 -23.98 2.69
C LEU A 15 56.73 -25.16 3.61
N LEU A 16 55.72 -25.65 4.31
CA LEU A 16 55.63 -27.04 4.71
C LEU A 16 54.32 -27.62 4.18
N PHE A 17 54.44 -28.37 3.08
CA PHE A 17 53.38 -29.21 2.56
C PHE A 17 53.18 -30.40 3.50
N THR A 18 52.08 -30.44 4.24
CA THR A 18 51.54 -31.68 4.79
C THR A 18 50.30 -32.06 4.00
N LEU A 19 50.42 -33.10 3.22
CA LEU A 19 49.31 -33.79 2.55
C LEU A 19 48.40 -34.39 3.63
N VAL A 20 47.30 -33.70 3.93
CA VAL A 20 46.16 -34.29 4.62
C VAL A 20 45.13 -34.74 3.57
N SER A 21 45.07 -36.05 3.39
CA SER A 21 44.06 -36.75 2.62
C SER A 21 42.65 -36.39 3.15
N CYS A 22 41.96 -35.47 2.50
CA CYS A 22 40.53 -35.24 2.75
C CYS A 22 39.73 -36.41 2.20
N LYS A 23 39.37 -37.37 3.06
CA LYS A 23 38.20 -38.22 2.83
C LYS A 23 37.01 -37.32 2.60
N LYS A 24 36.38 -37.40 1.40
CA LYS A 24 35.04 -36.88 1.16
C LYS A 24 34.13 -37.46 2.22
N LYS A 25 33.73 -36.68 3.19
CA LYS A 25 32.53 -36.93 3.98
C LYS A 25 31.35 -36.58 3.07
N ASP A 26 30.63 -37.61 2.68
CA ASP A 26 29.25 -37.43 2.17
C ASP A 26 28.47 -36.59 3.20
N VAL A 27 28.20 -35.36 2.84
CA VAL A 27 27.25 -34.53 3.56
C VAL A 27 25.89 -35.08 3.18
N ASN A 28 25.47 -36.12 3.88
CA ASN A 28 24.07 -36.44 3.99
C ASN A 28 23.38 -35.23 4.62
N ASP A 29 22.75 -34.44 3.76
CA ASP A 29 21.86 -33.36 4.12
C ASP A 29 20.60 -34.01 4.76
N THR A 30 20.76 -34.51 5.96
CA THR A 30 19.64 -34.86 6.83
C THR A 30 18.94 -33.55 7.16
N LYS A 31 17.95 -33.19 6.31
CA LYS A 31 16.87 -32.29 6.72
C LYS A 31 16.37 -32.82 8.07
N LYS A 32 16.85 -32.24 9.17
CA LYS A 32 16.23 -32.36 10.46
C LYS A 32 14.79 -31.87 10.30
N LYS A 33 13.85 -32.79 10.06
CA LYS A 33 12.45 -32.54 10.36
C LYS A 33 12.42 -32.22 11.85
N THR A 34 12.36 -30.96 12.19
CA THR A 34 12.04 -30.51 13.55
C THR A 34 10.60 -30.99 13.77
N SER A 35 10.45 -32.11 14.45
CA SER A 35 9.15 -32.59 14.90
C SER A 35 8.64 -31.61 15.97
N LEU A 36 7.34 -31.30 15.91
CA LEU A 36 6.68 -30.58 16.99
C LEU A 36 6.87 -31.39 18.28
N ASN A 37 7.31 -30.73 19.33
CA ASN A 37 7.49 -31.34 20.66
C ASN A 37 6.15 -31.31 21.42
N THR A 38 5.13 -31.96 20.86
CA THR A 38 3.77 -31.98 21.41
C THR A 38 3.53 -33.25 22.22
N VAL A 39 2.57 -33.20 23.15
CA VAL A 39 2.09 -34.40 23.85
C VAL A 39 1.40 -35.34 22.87
N ALA A 40 1.65 -36.65 23.01
CA ALA A 40 1.06 -37.68 22.14
C ALA A 40 -0.41 -38.00 22.55
N VAL A 41 -1.26 -36.98 22.64
CA VAL A 41 -2.69 -37.09 22.95
C VAL A 41 -3.49 -36.92 21.67
N ALA A 42 -4.33 -37.90 21.34
CA ALA A 42 -5.27 -37.83 20.25
C ALA A 42 -6.71 -37.71 20.78
N PHE A 43 -7.60 -37.18 19.95
CA PHE A 43 -9.02 -37.03 20.26
C PHE A 43 -9.91 -37.48 19.09
N ASP A 44 -11.18 -37.76 19.38
CA ASP A 44 -12.15 -38.12 18.35
C ASP A 44 -12.59 -36.89 17.55
N SER A 45 -12.62 -37.00 16.22
CA SER A 45 -13.00 -35.92 15.30
C SER A 45 -14.40 -35.34 15.55
N THR A 46 -15.32 -36.10 16.13
CA THR A 46 -16.67 -35.64 16.48
C THR A 46 -16.65 -34.55 17.54
N GLN A 47 -15.60 -34.49 18.37
CA GLN A 47 -15.44 -33.47 19.42
C GLN A 47 -15.30 -32.06 18.81
N ILE A 48 -14.81 -31.92 17.58
CA ILE A 48 -14.76 -30.62 16.90
C ILE A 48 -16.18 -30.06 16.72
N LYS A 49 -17.12 -30.88 16.23
CA LYS A 49 -18.50 -30.43 16.04
C LYS A 49 -19.13 -30.02 17.39
N THR A 50 -19.00 -30.86 18.41
CA THR A 50 -19.50 -30.59 19.78
C THR A 50 -18.90 -29.29 20.36
N PHE A 51 -17.61 -29.05 20.08
CA PHE A 51 -16.95 -27.81 20.49
C PHE A 51 -17.60 -26.57 19.86
N PHE A 52 -17.84 -26.56 18.55
CA PHE A 52 -18.45 -25.41 17.89
C PHE A 52 -19.93 -25.23 18.22
N GLU A 53 -20.65 -26.29 18.57
CA GLU A 53 -22.00 -26.20 19.15
C GLU A 53 -21.97 -25.50 20.53
N LYS A 54 -20.96 -25.77 21.35
CA LYS A 54 -20.73 -25.12 22.65
C LYS A 54 -20.23 -23.68 22.51
N TYR A 55 -19.45 -23.37 21.45
CA TYR A 55 -18.83 -22.06 21.22
C TYR A 55 -19.28 -21.45 19.87
N PRO A 56 -20.57 -21.11 19.69
CA PRO A 56 -21.13 -20.70 18.38
C PRO A 56 -20.53 -19.40 17.81
N LYS A 57 -19.99 -18.49 18.62
CA LYS A 57 -19.28 -17.29 18.12
C LYS A 57 -18.00 -17.62 17.36
N LEU A 58 -17.45 -18.83 17.51
CA LEU A 58 -16.27 -19.32 16.80
C LEU A 58 -16.63 -20.18 15.58
N GLN A 59 -17.90 -20.45 15.32
CA GLN A 59 -18.40 -21.24 14.18
C GLN A 59 -17.78 -20.88 12.82
N PRO A 60 -17.49 -19.62 12.50
CA PRO A 60 -16.84 -19.26 11.23
C PRO A 60 -15.48 -19.93 11.00
N TYR A 61 -14.81 -20.39 12.04
CA TYR A 61 -13.47 -21.00 11.98
C TYR A 61 -13.46 -22.52 11.96
N GLN A 62 -14.63 -23.17 12.08
CA GLN A 62 -14.75 -24.64 12.15
C GLN A 62 -14.04 -25.34 11.00
N THR A 63 -14.29 -24.91 9.77
CA THR A 63 -13.69 -25.53 8.57
C THR A 63 -12.17 -25.52 8.60
N GLU A 64 -11.57 -24.42 9.04
CA GLU A 64 -10.10 -24.30 9.12
C GLU A 64 -9.53 -25.14 10.29
N VAL A 65 -10.23 -25.23 11.41
CA VAL A 65 -9.88 -26.10 12.54
C VAL A 65 -9.96 -27.58 12.12
N GLU A 66 -11.02 -27.99 11.41
CA GLU A 66 -11.12 -29.36 10.87
C GLU A 66 -9.97 -29.69 9.92
N LYS A 67 -9.61 -28.79 9.00
CA LYS A 67 -8.45 -28.97 8.09
C LYS A 67 -7.15 -29.10 8.87
N LEU A 68 -6.96 -28.30 9.89
CA LEU A 68 -5.80 -28.33 10.77
C LEU A 68 -5.65 -29.71 11.43
N TYR A 69 -6.69 -30.17 12.11
CA TYR A 69 -6.60 -31.44 12.84
C TYR A 69 -6.58 -32.66 11.93
N ARG A 70 -7.22 -32.65 10.77
CA ARG A 70 -7.00 -33.71 9.75
C ARG A 70 -5.53 -33.81 9.35
N LYS A 71 -4.85 -32.70 9.19
CA LYS A 71 -3.42 -32.67 8.87
C LYS A 71 -2.56 -33.23 10.02
N HIS A 72 -2.93 -32.96 11.24
CA HIS A 72 -2.26 -33.41 12.46
C HIS A 72 -2.80 -34.74 13.00
N GLN A 73 -3.62 -35.48 12.21
CA GLN A 73 -4.18 -36.78 12.59
C GLN A 73 -4.91 -36.74 13.95
N PHE A 74 -5.60 -35.62 14.22
CA PHE A 74 -6.35 -35.35 15.46
C PHE A 74 -5.52 -35.44 16.73
N HIS A 75 -4.22 -35.14 16.67
CA HIS A 75 -3.37 -34.99 17.84
C HIS A 75 -3.34 -33.56 18.33
N TYR A 76 -3.09 -33.38 19.61
CA TYR A 76 -2.90 -32.09 20.23
C TYR A 76 -1.64 -31.40 19.68
N ILE A 77 -1.72 -30.09 19.43
CA ILE A 77 -0.63 -29.27 18.88
C ILE A 77 -0.28 -28.07 19.75
N TRP A 78 -1.13 -27.73 20.73
CA TRP A 78 -0.95 -26.57 21.59
C TRP A 78 -0.30 -26.92 22.93
N PHE A 79 -0.16 -28.20 23.24
CA PHE A 79 0.45 -28.67 24.50
C PHE A 79 1.77 -29.39 24.25
N ASP A 80 2.73 -29.13 25.14
CA ASP A 80 3.95 -29.91 25.31
C ASP A 80 3.99 -30.54 26.69
N LYS A 81 5.14 -31.08 27.10
CA LYS A 81 5.29 -31.73 28.42
C LYS A 81 5.11 -30.79 29.62
N ASP A 82 5.25 -29.48 29.40
CA ASP A 82 5.22 -28.46 30.45
C ASP A 82 3.88 -27.66 30.44
N GLY A 83 2.92 -28.02 29.56
CA GLY A 83 1.60 -27.39 29.45
C GLY A 83 1.38 -26.74 28.08
N LEU A 84 0.68 -25.61 28.02
CA LEU A 84 0.53 -24.83 26.79
C LEU A 84 1.89 -24.35 26.30
N ASN A 85 2.18 -24.60 25.01
CA ASN A 85 3.45 -24.25 24.41
C ASN A 85 3.68 -22.71 24.32
N GLU A 86 4.91 -22.29 24.06
CA GLU A 86 5.31 -20.87 23.98
C GLU A 86 4.45 -20.07 22.98
N PHE A 87 4.08 -20.68 21.87
CA PHE A 87 3.31 -19.96 20.85
C PHE A 87 1.88 -19.64 21.31
N ALA A 88 1.26 -20.50 22.13
CA ALA A 88 -0.07 -20.26 22.70
C ALA A 88 -0.09 -18.97 23.54
N GLY A 89 0.90 -18.78 24.41
CA GLY A 89 1.03 -17.56 25.22
C GLY A 89 1.30 -16.31 24.36
N LEU A 90 2.16 -16.42 23.34
CA LEU A 90 2.40 -15.33 22.39
C LEU A 90 1.14 -14.93 21.61
N LEU A 91 0.37 -15.92 21.16
CA LEU A 91 -0.89 -15.69 20.45
C LEU A 91 -1.91 -14.98 21.35
N TYR A 92 -2.11 -15.46 22.58
CA TYR A 92 -3.00 -14.84 23.55
C TYR A 92 -2.64 -13.37 23.81
N ASN A 93 -1.35 -13.07 24.01
CA ASN A 93 -0.87 -11.70 24.15
C ASN A 93 -1.15 -10.85 22.90
N LYS A 94 -0.98 -11.40 21.69
CA LYS A 94 -1.27 -10.71 20.43
C LYS A 94 -2.76 -10.40 20.28
N VAL A 95 -3.63 -11.36 20.63
CA VAL A 95 -5.08 -11.16 20.57
C VAL A 95 -5.54 -10.10 21.58
N ASN A 96 -4.98 -10.08 22.80
CA ASN A 96 -5.28 -9.05 23.80
C ASN A 96 -4.82 -7.64 23.38
N ASN A 97 -3.93 -7.55 22.38
CA ASN A 97 -3.38 -6.29 21.88
C ASN A 97 -3.83 -5.99 20.43
N LEU A 98 -5.01 -6.48 20.00
CA LEU A 98 -5.53 -6.22 18.64
C LEU A 98 -5.69 -4.72 18.32
N THR A 99 -5.92 -3.89 19.31
CA THR A 99 -5.95 -2.44 19.13
C THR A 99 -4.63 -1.90 18.58
N GLN A 100 -3.48 -2.47 18.98
CA GLN A 100 -2.18 -2.09 18.41
C GLN A 100 -2.04 -2.46 16.93
N GLU A 101 -2.83 -3.43 16.47
CA GLU A 101 -2.94 -3.80 15.06
C GLU A 101 -3.98 -2.93 14.30
N GLY A 102 -4.54 -1.90 14.94
CA GLY A 102 -5.59 -1.08 14.34
C GLY A 102 -6.91 -1.84 14.17
N ILE A 103 -7.22 -2.74 15.08
CA ILE A 103 -8.43 -3.57 15.05
C ILE A 103 -9.21 -3.34 16.34
N GLU A 104 -10.46 -2.90 16.18
CA GLU A 104 -11.40 -2.70 17.27
C GLU A 104 -12.51 -3.75 17.17
N THR A 105 -12.30 -4.90 17.80
CA THR A 105 -13.28 -5.99 17.81
C THR A 105 -13.30 -6.70 19.15
N ALA A 106 -14.48 -7.19 19.56
CA ALA A 106 -14.60 -8.02 20.74
C ALA A 106 -13.93 -9.39 20.51
N ILE A 107 -13.17 -9.83 21.49
CA ILE A 107 -12.56 -11.17 21.49
C ILE A 107 -13.65 -12.17 21.93
N PRO A 108 -13.98 -13.18 21.08
CA PRO A 108 -14.95 -14.19 21.47
C PRO A 108 -14.50 -14.96 22.72
N TYR A 109 -15.41 -15.11 23.69
CA TYR A 109 -15.16 -15.86 24.93
C TYR A 109 -13.92 -15.39 25.70
N LYS A 110 -13.69 -14.08 25.76
CA LYS A 110 -12.53 -13.44 26.39
C LYS A 110 -12.30 -13.95 27.83
N GLU A 111 -13.36 -13.94 28.66
CA GLU A 111 -13.27 -14.39 30.08
C GLU A 111 -12.75 -15.82 30.16
N LYS A 112 -13.28 -16.73 29.32
CA LYS A 112 -12.82 -18.13 29.32
C LYS A 112 -11.37 -18.28 28.88
N LEU A 113 -10.91 -17.44 27.92
CA LEU A 113 -9.51 -17.40 27.50
C LEU A 113 -8.62 -16.87 28.63
N ASP A 114 -9.06 -15.82 29.35
CA ASP A 114 -8.34 -15.26 30.47
C ASP A 114 -8.18 -16.32 31.60
N ASP A 115 -9.25 -17.03 31.93
CA ASP A 115 -9.20 -18.13 32.91
C ASP A 115 -8.14 -19.17 32.54
N ILE A 116 -8.06 -19.57 31.27
CA ILE A 116 -7.10 -20.58 30.80
C ILE A 116 -5.66 -20.05 30.83
N TYR A 117 -5.43 -18.84 30.29
CA TYR A 117 -4.07 -18.35 30.08
C TYR A 117 -3.46 -17.69 31.33
N ASP A 118 -4.28 -17.12 32.22
CA ASP A 118 -3.81 -16.45 33.42
C ASP A 118 -3.76 -17.40 34.66
N ASN A 119 -4.39 -18.59 34.57
CA ASN A 119 -4.37 -19.60 35.64
C ASN A 119 -3.33 -20.68 35.35
N PRO A 120 -2.25 -20.79 36.16
CA PRO A 120 -1.21 -21.81 35.98
C PRO A 120 -1.71 -23.26 36.04
N GLU A 121 -2.75 -23.56 36.82
CA GLU A 121 -3.31 -24.92 36.94
C GLU A 121 -4.04 -25.33 35.64
N ASP A 122 -4.76 -24.41 35.03
CA ASP A 122 -5.53 -24.67 33.80
C ASP A 122 -4.65 -24.75 32.57
N ASN A 123 -3.56 -23.97 32.50
CA ASN A 123 -2.66 -23.99 31.36
C ASN A 123 -1.69 -25.18 31.32
N GLN A 124 -1.46 -25.85 32.48
CA GLN A 124 -0.63 -27.05 32.55
C GLN A 124 -1.40 -28.33 32.20
N LYS A 125 -2.73 -28.34 32.33
CA LYS A 125 -3.55 -29.52 32.09
C LYS A 125 -4.09 -29.56 30.68
N ALA A 126 -3.60 -30.50 29.89
CA ALA A 126 -4.09 -30.72 28.54
C ALA A 126 -5.60 -31.05 28.53
N SER A 127 -6.38 -30.24 27.81
CA SER A 127 -7.83 -30.45 27.66
C SER A 127 -8.25 -30.17 26.21
N ILE A 128 -9.29 -30.88 25.75
CA ILE A 128 -9.81 -30.69 24.39
C ILE A 128 -10.41 -29.30 24.19
N ASP A 129 -11.06 -28.75 25.20
CA ASP A 129 -11.62 -27.39 25.14
C ASP A 129 -10.52 -26.36 24.89
N THR A 130 -9.42 -26.43 25.67
CA THR A 130 -8.28 -25.50 25.53
C THR A 130 -7.56 -25.69 24.18
N GLU A 131 -7.38 -26.93 23.75
CA GLU A 131 -6.79 -27.28 22.45
C GLU A 131 -7.56 -26.63 21.29
N LEU A 132 -8.88 -26.80 21.26
CA LEU A 132 -9.74 -26.29 20.20
C LEU A 132 -9.97 -24.77 20.32
N LEU A 133 -10.05 -24.22 21.56
CA LEU A 133 -10.11 -22.77 21.77
C LEU A 133 -8.86 -22.07 21.26
N SER A 134 -7.66 -22.62 21.53
CA SER A 134 -6.40 -22.05 21.05
C SER A 134 -6.32 -22.07 19.52
N SER A 135 -6.78 -23.14 18.87
CA SER A 135 -6.87 -23.24 17.41
C SER A 135 -7.85 -22.24 16.83
N ALA A 136 -9.05 -22.12 17.40
CA ALA A 136 -10.05 -21.15 16.95
C ALA A 136 -9.59 -19.70 17.18
N LEU A 137 -8.89 -19.43 18.29
CA LEU A 137 -8.26 -18.13 18.59
C LEU A 137 -7.20 -17.77 17.56
N TYR A 138 -6.40 -18.73 17.11
CA TYR A 138 -5.42 -18.50 16.03
C TYR A 138 -6.11 -18.12 14.72
N PHE A 139 -7.16 -18.84 14.31
CA PHE A 139 -7.87 -18.49 13.08
C PHE A 139 -8.63 -17.18 13.19
N PHE A 140 -9.16 -16.85 14.37
CA PHE A 140 -9.72 -15.53 14.66
C PHE A 140 -8.65 -14.44 14.48
N TYR A 141 -7.45 -14.63 15.08
CA TYR A 141 -6.34 -13.69 14.91
C TYR A 141 -5.93 -13.53 13.43
N ALA A 142 -5.77 -14.65 12.73
CA ALA A 142 -5.38 -14.65 11.32
C ALA A 142 -6.42 -13.95 10.43
N ASP A 143 -7.70 -14.20 10.65
CA ASP A 143 -8.80 -13.51 9.97
C ASP A 143 -8.74 -11.99 10.19
N LYS A 144 -8.61 -11.55 11.44
CA LYS A 144 -8.62 -10.12 11.76
C LYS A 144 -7.35 -9.39 11.34
N VAL A 145 -6.17 -9.98 11.61
CA VAL A 145 -4.88 -9.30 11.43
C VAL A 145 -4.32 -9.46 10.03
N TYR A 146 -4.51 -10.64 9.42
CA TYR A 146 -3.91 -10.89 8.10
C TYR A 146 -4.89 -10.74 6.94
N ASP A 147 -6.16 -11.10 7.08
CA ASP A 147 -7.13 -11.00 6.01
C ASP A 147 -7.97 -9.72 6.06
N GLY A 148 -8.34 -9.25 7.26
CA GLY A 148 -9.24 -8.12 7.44
C GLY A 148 -10.67 -8.41 6.99
N ILE A 149 -11.40 -7.41 6.46
CA ILE A 149 -12.77 -7.62 5.99
C ILE A 149 -12.84 -8.63 4.84
N SER A 150 -13.99 -9.25 4.66
CA SER A 150 -14.17 -10.27 3.63
C SER A 150 -13.93 -9.75 2.20
N THR A 151 -13.58 -10.66 1.28
CA THR A 151 -13.42 -10.32 -0.14
C THR A 151 -14.67 -9.70 -0.73
N GLN A 152 -15.86 -10.16 -0.31
CA GLN A 152 -17.12 -9.58 -0.80
C GLN A 152 -17.27 -8.13 -0.34
N LYS A 153 -17.10 -7.85 0.95
CA LYS A 153 -17.16 -6.48 1.48
C LYS A 153 -16.16 -5.54 0.81
N SER A 154 -14.94 -6.01 0.52
CA SER A 154 -13.97 -5.17 -0.20
C SER A 154 -14.39 -4.88 -1.65
N LYS A 155 -15.06 -5.83 -2.33
CA LYS A 155 -15.64 -5.61 -3.67
C LYS A 155 -16.82 -4.64 -3.63
N ASP A 156 -17.66 -4.72 -2.60
CA ASP A 156 -18.77 -3.78 -2.39
C ASP A 156 -18.26 -2.35 -2.20
N LEU A 157 -17.02 -2.20 -1.70
CA LEU A 157 -16.28 -0.93 -1.64
C LEU A 157 -15.54 -0.59 -2.95
N GLU A 158 -15.85 -1.26 -4.05
CA GLU A 158 -15.24 -1.08 -5.37
C GLU A 158 -13.72 -1.35 -5.39
N TRP A 159 -13.23 -2.28 -4.56
CA TRP A 159 -11.85 -2.73 -4.54
C TRP A 159 -11.70 -4.03 -5.34
N PHE A 160 -11.16 -3.94 -6.56
CA PHE A 160 -11.02 -5.07 -7.48
C PHE A 160 -9.57 -5.54 -7.66
N LEU A 161 -8.65 -5.09 -6.82
CA LEU A 161 -7.31 -5.67 -6.79
C LEU A 161 -7.36 -7.12 -6.29
N PRO A 162 -6.53 -8.03 -6.86
CA PRO A 162 -6.43 -9.39 -6.38
C PRO A 162 -6.07 -9.45 -4.91
N ARG A 163 -6.86 -10.18 -4.13
CA ARG A 163 -6.57 -10.42 -2.73
C ARG A 163 -5.56 -11.57 -2.60
N LYS A 164 -4.71 -11.48 -1.57
CA LYS A 164 -3.78 -12.55 -1.26
C LYS A 164 -4.55 -13.84 -0.93
N ARG A 165 -3.92 -14.97 -1.24
CA ARG A 165 -4.39 -16.31 -0.85
C ARG A 165 -3.29 -16.96 -0.04
N GLN A 166 -3.55 -17.23 1.23
CA GLN A 166 -2.59 -17.88 2.12
C GLN A 166 -3.30 -18.99 2.89
N SER A 167 -2.62 -20.13 3.05
CA SER A 167 -3.08 -21.18 3.96
C SER A 167 -2.59 -20.89 5.36
N TYR A 168 -3.49 -20.49 6.25
CA TYR A 168 -3.15 -20.25 7.65
C TYR A 168 -2.88 -21.54 8.40
N VAL A 169 -3.41 -22.68 7.97
CA VAL A 169 -3.07 -24.01 8.49
C VAL A 169 -1.56 -24.29 8.33
N ASN A 170 -1.00 -24.05 7.13
CA ASN A 170 0.43 -24.25 6.89
C ASN A 170 1.30 -23.19 7.59
N TYR A 171 0.77 -21.99 7.76
CA TYR A 171 1.50 -20.93 8.46
C TYR A 171 1.57 -21.21 9.97
N LEU A 172 0.51 -21.78 10.56
CA LEU A 172 0.50 -22.21 11.96
C LEU A 172 1.62 -23.21 12.25
N ASP A 173 1.83 -24.22 11.39
CA ASP A 173 2.92 -25.18 11.59
C ASP A 173 4.29 -24.49 11.68
N SER A 174 4.49 -23.47 10.84
CA SER A 174 5.73 -22.70 10.89
C SER A 174 5.88 -21.93 12.20
N LEU A 175 4.77 -21.43 12.76
CA LEU A 175 4.74 -20.69 14.02
C LEU A 175 4.92 -21.60 15.24
N LEU A 176 4.35 -22.79 15.20
CA LEU A 176 4.53 -23.81 16.25
C LEU A 176 5.98 -24.31 16.33
N ILE A 177 6.66 -24.44 15.17
CA ILE A 177 8.09 -24.82 15.11
C ILE A 177 8.98 -23.66 15.54
N ASN A 178 8.64 -22.42 15.15
CA ASN A 178 9.40 -21.23 15.44
C ASN A 178 8.46 -20.06 15.83
N PRO A 179 8.09 -19.96 17.12
CA PRO A 179 7.19 -18.91 17.60
C PRO A 179 7.66 -17.48 17.29
N SER A 180 8.98 -17.25 17.18
CA SER A 180 9.51 -15.94 16.87
C SER A 180 9.10 -15.41 15.50
N LEU A 181 8.61 -16.27 14.59
CA LEU A 181 8.11 -15.84 13.27
C LEU A 181 6.89 -14.91 13.35
N ILE A 182 6.12 -14.98 14.45
CA ILE A 182 5.01 -14.04 14.67
C ILE A 182 5.48 -12.59 14.85
N LYS A 183 6.75 -12.41 15.24
CA LYS A 183 7.40 -11.10 15.37
C LYS A 183 8.06 -10.64 14.06
N LYS A 184 8.26 -11.54 13.10
CA LYS A 184 8.86 -11.22 11.79
C LYS A 184 7.79 -10.69 10.85
N GLU A 185 7.79 -9.41 10.70
CA GLU A 185 6.82 -8.58 10.00
C GLU A 185 6.66 -8.84 8.49
N GLU A 186 7.46 -9.74 7.88
CA GLU A 186 7.58 -9.81 6.42
C GLU A 186 6.66 -10.82 5.71
N LYS A 187 5.98 -11.73 6.42
CA LYS A 187 5.29 -12.86 5.77
C LYS A 187 3.77 -12.76 5.69
N GLY A 188 3.12 -11.97 6.53
CA GLY A 188 1.67 -11.95 6.64
C GLY A 188 0.96 -10.88 5.80
N VAL A 189 1.50 -9.67 5.74
CA VAL A 189 0.89 -8.47 5.16
C VAL A 189 1.92 -7.63 4.42
N LEU A 190 1.45 -6.72 3.56
CA LEU A 190 2.32 -5.78 2.85
C LEU A 190 3.20 -4.99 3.84
N LYS A 191 4.49 -4.80 3.55
CA LYS A 191 5.43 -4.03 4.40
C LYS A 191 4.85 -2.68 4.87
N GLN A 192 4.09 -2.02 4.01
CA GLN A 192 3.42 -0.75 4.30
C GLN A 192 2.50 -0.82 5.53
N TYR A 193 1.88 -1.97 5.81
CA TYR A 193 1.09 -2.17 7.01
C TYR A 193 1.88 -1.91 8.29
N TYR A 194 3.09 -2.45 8.39
CA TYR A 194 3.94 -2.30 9.57
C TYR A 194 4.47 -0.88 9.75
N LEU A 195 4.76 -0.20 8.63
CA LEU A 195 5.11 1.22 8.66
C LEU A 195 3.95 2.08 9.16
N LEU A 196 2.73 1.82 8.68
CA LEU A 196 1.52 2.51 9.16
C LEU A 196 1.19 2.15 10.62
N LYS A 197 1.46 0.92 11.06
CA LYS A 197 1.31 0.53 12.46
C LYS A 197 2.22 1.34 13.38
N ALA A 198 3.46 1.60 12.99
CA ALA A 198 4.35 2.48 13.74
C ALA A 198 3.80 3.92 13.81
N VAL A 199 3.27 4.44 12.69
CA VAL A 199 2.59 5.73 12.65
C VAL A 199 1.37 5.75 13.58
N LEU A 200 0.56 4.69 13.60
CA LEU A 200 -0.59 4.56 14.50
C LEU A 200 -0.16 4.73 15.97
N GLN A 201 0.93 4.08 16.37
CA GLN A 201 1.44 4.18 17.73
C GLN A 201 1.90 5.61 18.07
N GLU A 202 2.59 6.28 17.15
CA GLU A 202 3.02 7.68 17.36
C GLU A 202 1.80 8.63 17.44
N TYR A 203 0.80 8.48 16.58
CA TYR A 203 -0.40 9.33 16.63
C TYR A 203 -1.23 9.09 17.89
N ARG A 204 -1.29 7.86 18.41
CA ARG A 204 -1.90 7.57 19.71
C ARG A 204 -1.15 8.22 20.87
N LYS A 205 0.18 8.29 20.83
CA LYS A 205 0.95 9.06 21.82
C LYS A 205 0.65 10.56 21.75
N ILE A 206 0.44 11.09 20.55
CA ILE A 206 0.00 12.48 20.37
C ILE A 206 -1.41 12.67 20.96
N GLU A 207 -2.32 11.75 20.70
CA GLU A 207 -3.70 11.77 21.22
C GLU A 207 -3.73 11.75 22.75
N THR A 208 -2.97 10.84 23.39
CA THR A 208 -2.88 10.75 24.85
C THR A 208 -2.28 12.00 25.52
N LYS A 209 -1.50 12.79 24.77
CA LYS A 209 -0.99 14.11 25.20
C LYS A 209 -1.98 15.25 24.94
N GLY A 210 -3.20 14.96 24.49
CA GLY A 210 -4.24 15.93 24.20
C GLY A 210 -4.33 16.38 22.73
N GLY A 211 -3.58 15.75 21.84
CA GLY A 211 -3.62 16.04 20.40
C GLY A 211 -3.09 17.42 20.04
N TRP A 212 -3.75 18.05 19.09
CA TRP A 212 -3.49 19.45 18.70
C TRP A 212 -4.77 20.27 18.69
N LYS A 213 -4.61 21.58 18.95
CA LYS A 213 -5.71 22.54 18.89
C LYS A 213 -5.99 22.94 17.45
N THR A 214 -7.24 23.27 17.16
CA THR A 214 -7.67 23.86 15.89
C THR A 214 -7.04 25.23 15.71
N THR A 215 -6.48 25.47 14.52
CA THR A 215 -6.05 26.82 14.10
C THR A 215 -7.27 27.58 13.62
N GLU A 216 -7.44 28.80 14.12
CA GLU A 216 -8.54 29.68 13.73
C GLU A 216 -8.36 30.14 12.27
N LEU A 217 -9.47 30.10 11.53
CA LEU A 217 -9.53 30.62 10.17
C LEU A 217 -10.14 32.01 10.22
N ASP A 218 -9.39 33.04 9.81
CA ASP A 218 -9.94 34.37 9.56
C ASP A 218 -10.50 34.39 8.13
N PRO A 219 -11.82 34.54 7.95
CA PRO A 219 -12.44 34.54 6.62
C PRO A 219 -11.96 35.68 5.71
N SER A 220 -11.41 36.76 6.28
CA SER A 220 -10.89 37.92 5.53
C SER A 220 -9.50 37.64 4.94
N VAL A 221 -8.77 36.63 5.47
CA VAL A 221 -7.40 36.34 5.07
C VAL A 221 -7.39 35.30 3.96
N LYS A 222 -6.96 35.71 2.77
CA LYS A 222 -6.85 34.83 1.59
C LYS A 222 -5.63 33.90 1.65
N SER A 223 -4.55 34.32 2.30
CA SER A 223 -3.32 33.52 2.44
C SER A 223 -2.37 34.12 3.46
N TYR A 224 -1.47 33.29 4.01
CA TYR A 224 -0.29 33.75 4.75
C TYR A 224 0.97 33.45 3.93
N LYS A 225 1.93 34.40 3.97
CA LYS A 225 3.22 34.32 3.25
C LYS A 225 4.36 34.82 4.17
N PRO A 226 5.63 34.50 3.87
CA PRO A 226 6.77 35.01 4.63
C PRO A 226 6.71 36.52 4.84
N GLY A 227 6.90 36.95 6.07
CA GLY A 227 6.81 38.35 6.52
C GLY A 227 5.47 38.71 7.18
N ASP A 228 4.39 37.94 6.96
CA ASP A 228 3.10 38.18 7.61
C ASP A 228 3.17 37.94 9.13
N SER A 229 2.28 38.57 9.88
CA SER A 229 2.14 38.39 11.33
C SER A 229 0.67 38.26 11.70
N ALA A 230 0.32 37.18 12.41
CA ALA A 230 -1.04 36.88 12.89
C ALA A 230 -1.02 35.84 14.01
N THR A 231 -2.04 35.82 14.87
CA THR A 231 -2.24 34.76 15.89
C THR A 231 -2.32 33.36 15.27
N ALA A 232 -2.99 33.24 14.14
CA ALA A 232 -3.08 31.98 13.39
C ALA A 232 -1.69 31.42 13.00
N ILE A 233 -0.71 32.27 12.73
CA ILE A 233 0.68 31.86 12.40
C ILE A 233 1.34 31.17 13.60
N ALA A 234 1.15 31.71 14.83
CA ALA A 234 1.63 31.04 16.04
C ALA A 234 0.95 29.69 16.28
N GLN A 235 -0.35 29.59 16.01
CA GLN A 235 -1.12 28.34 16.10
C GLN A 235 -0.64 27.31 15.05
N ILE A 236 -0.40 27.74 13.80
CA ILE A 236 0.17 26.90 12.73
C ILE A 236 1.56 26.39 13.15
N ARG A 237 2.40 27.23 13.75
CA ARG A 237 3.74 26.85 14.23
C ARG A 237 3.64 25.72 15.26
N THR A 238 2.76 25.89 16.27
CA THR A 238 2.49 24.86 17.28
C THR A 238 1.99 23.56 16.62
N ARG A 239 1.07 23.66 15.66
CA ARG A 239 0.53 22.52 14.94
C ARG A 239 1.61 21.75 14.16
N LEU A 240 2.49 22.43 13.46
CA LEU A 240 3.59 21.83 12.69
C LEU A 240 4.67 21.23 13.59
N PHE A 241 4.89 21.82 14.77
CA PHE A 241 5.80 21.24 15.77
C PHE A 241 5.31 19.89 16.29
N VAL A 242 4.02 19.74 16.59
CA VAL A 242 3.45 18.47 17.10
C VAL A 242 3.64 17.31 16.11
N THR A 243 3.75 17.60 14.83
CA THR A 243 3.93 16.57 13.76
C THR A 243 5.34 16.56 13.15
N ASP A 244 6.34 17.09 13.88
CA ASP A 244 7.76 17.09 13.49
C ASP A 244 8.07 17.80 12.16
N ASP A 245 7.13 18.63 11.67
CA ASP A 245 7.39 19.51 10.53
C ASP A 245 8.29 20.69 10.93
N LEU A 246 8.30 21.05 12.22
CA LEU A 246 9.22 22.02 12.85
C LEU A 246 9.99 21.36 13.98
N ALA A 247 11.27 21.71 14.12
CA ALA A 247 12.13 21.21 15.19
C ALA A 247 11.83 21.84 16.57
N ARG A 248 11.27 23.06 16.59
CA ARG A 248 10.89 23.78 17.82
C ARG A 248 9.64 24.62 17.60
N ASP A 249 8.94 24.89 18.69
CA ASP A 249 7.81 25.82 18.72
C ASP A 249 8.20 27.11 19.44
N SER A 250 8.58 28.12 18.69
CA SER A 250 8.96 29.44 19.23
C SER A 250 7.78 30.31 19.70
N LYS A 251 6.53 29.86 19.45
CA LYS A 251 5.29 30.64 19.69
C LYS A 251 5.23 31.97 18.93
N SER A 252 6.16 32.25 18.03
CA SER A 252 6.19 33.49 17.25
C SER A 252 4.98 33.60 16.33
N ALA A 253 4.35 34.77 16.34
CA ALA A 253 3.26 35.10 15.42
C ALA A 253 3.76 35.57 14.05
N VAL A 254 5.09 35.66 13.84
CA VAL A 254 5.70 36.08 12.58
C VAL A 254 5.97 34.87 11.67
N TYR A 255 5.62 34.99 10.40
CA TYR A 255 5.94 34.01 9.38
C TYR A 255 7.40 34.17 8.90
N ASP A 256 8.32 33.63 9.69
CA ASP A 256 9.77 33.68 9.44
C ASP A 256 10.25 32.53 8.52
N ALA A 257 11.56 32.50 8.27
CA ALA A 257 12.20 31.47 7.43
C ALA A 257 12.09 30.06 8.02
N GLU A 258 12.08 29.90 9.36
CA GLU A 258 11.92 28.61 10.03
C GLU A 258 10.53 28.02 9.78
N LEU A 259 9.48 28.84 9.96
CA LEU A 259 8.11 28.43 9.64
C LEU A 259 7.96 28.09 8.15
N ALA A 260 8.58 28.88 7.25
CA ALA A 260 8.55 28.61 5.82
C ALA A 260 9.14 27.23 5.48
N ALA A 261 10.22 26.81 6.15
CA ALA A 261 10.80 25.49 6.00
C ALA A 261 9.85 24.38 6.49
N GLY A 262 9.20 24.56 7.65
CA GLY A 262 8.19 23.64 8.18
C GLY A 262 6.98 23.50 7.26
N VAL A 263 6.49 24.60 6.72
CA VAL A 263 5.39 24.61 5.73
C VAL A 263 5.76 23.81 4.47
N LEU A 264 6.98 23.90 3.98
CA LEU A 264 7.43 23.10 2.83
C LEU A 264 7.48 21.60 3.15
N LYS A 265 7.91 21.21 4.38
CA LYS A 265 7.85 19.81 4.82
C LYS A 265 6.40 19.32 4.88
N PHE A 266 5.53 20.09 5.54
CA PHE A 266 4.10 19.79 5.61
C PHE A 266 3.49 19.61 4.21
N LYS A 267 3.71 20.55 3.30
CA LYS A 267 3.18 20.51 1.94
C LYS A 267 3.70 19.29 1.15
N LYS A 268 4.98 18.94 1.30
CA LYS A 268 5.57 17.76 0.67
C LYS A 268 4.85 16.49 1.08
N ARG A 269 4.63 16.28 2.38
CA ARG A 269 3.95 15.07 2.87
C ARG A 269 2.42 15.07 2.69
N SER A 270 1.82 16.23 2.40
CA SER A 270 0.39 16.36 2.09
C SER A 270 0.09 16.34 0.59
N GLY A 271 1.10 16.19 -0.27
CA GLY A 271 0.93 16.17 -1.73
C GLY A 271 0.63 17.55 -2.35
N ASN A 272 0.79 18.64 -1.59
CA ASN A 272 0.47 19.99 -2.02
C ASN A 272 1.61 20.61 -2.84
N LEU A 273 1.33 21.72 -3.54
CA LEU A 273 2.33 22.46 -4.29
C LEU A 273 3.41 23.02 -3.35
N LEU A 274 4.68 22.77 -3.69
CA LEU A 274 5.83 23.21 -2.90
C LEU A 274 6.08 24.70 -3.07
N ASN A 275 5.29 25.52 -2.38
CA ASN A 275 5.48 26.95 -2.23
C ASN A 275 5.31 27.36 -0.76
N LYS A 276 5.72 28.57 -0.42
CA LYS A 276 5.69 29.10 0.95
C LYS A 276 4.37 29.82 1.30
N ILE A 277 3.28 29.57 0.55
CA ILE A 277 2.00 30.24 0.76
C ILE A 277 1.08 29.28 1.51
N ILE A 278 0.52 29.69 2.63
CA ILE A 278 -0.52 28.96 3.36
C ILE A 278 -1.87 29.51 2.93
N LEU A 279 -2.71 28.66 2.39
CA LEU A 279 -4.09 28.96 2.00
C LEU A 279 -5.06 28.44 3.07
N PRO A 280 -6.31 28.91 3.13
CA PRO A 280 -7.33 28.42 4.05
C PRO A 280 -7.53 26.91 4.00
N GLU A 281 -7.45 26.29 2.80
CA GLU A 281 -7.53 24.84 2.64
C GLU A 281 -6.40 24.09 3.34
N HIS A 282 -5.17 24.64 3.37
CA HIS A 282 -4.07 24.05 4.12
C HIS A 282 -4.33 24.06 5.62
N ILE A 283 -4.94 25.13 6.13
CA ILE A 283 -5.32 25.23 7.56
C ILE A 283 -6.45 24.25 7.88
N ARG A 284 -7.48 24.14 7.02
CA ARG A 284 -8.52 23.10 7.17
C ARG A 284 -7.93 21.69 7.22
N TYR A 285 -6.95 21.43 6.37
CA TYR A 285 -6.25 20.15 6.37
C TYR A 285 -5.41 19.91 7.65
N MET A 286 -4.74 20.95 8.19
CA MET A 286 -4.04 20.90 9.48
C MET A 286 -4.99 20.67 10.64
N ASN A 287 -6.22 21.16 10.54
CA ASN A 287 -7.28 21.08 11.55
C ASN A 287 -7.97 19.70 11.60
N VAL A 288 -7.71 18.79 10.67
CA VAL A 288 -8.17 17.40 10.81
C VAL A 288 -7.66 16.84 12.13
N SER A 289 -8.56 16.35 12.98
CA SER A 289 -8.25 15.92 14.34
C SER A 289 -7.25 14.75 14.37
N VAL A 290 -6.55 14.57 15.49
CA VAL A 290 -5.66 13.43 15.68
C VAL A 290 -6.45 12.12 15.63
N ALA A 291 -7.66 12.07 16.18
CA ALA A 291 -8.55 10.91 16.11
C ALA A 291 -8.92 10.55 14.66
N ASP A 292 -9.23 11.53 13.82
CA ASP A 292 -9.53 11.28 12.39
C ASP A 292 -8.28 10.84 11.62
N ARG A 293 -7.09 11.35 11.97
CA ARG A 293 -5.83 10.84 11.40
C ARG A 293 -5.56 9.39 11.80
N ILE A 294 -5.83 9.02 13.06
CA ILE A 294 -5.76 7.65 13.54
C ILE A 294 -6.70 6.76 12.73
N LYS A 295 -7.98 7.16 12.54
CA LYS A 295 -8.93 6.42 11.69
C LYS A 295 -8.41 6.28 10.26
N THR A 296 -7.87 7.35 9.67
CA THR A 296 -7.27 7.30 8.32
C THR A 296 -6.13 6.27 8.26
N VAL A 297 -5.25 6.24 9.26
CA VAL A 297 -4.16 5.25 9.33
C VAL A 297 -4.73 3.83 9.40
N MET A 298 -5.71 3.57 10.29
CA MET A 298 -6.33 2.25 10.47
C MET A 298 -7.05 1.78 9.20
N VAL A 299 -7.77 2.65 8.49
CA VAL A 299 -8.39 2.38 7.18
C VAL A 299 -7.34 1.95 6.15
N ASN A 300 -6.19 2.60 6.12
CA ASN A 300 -5.12 2.24 5.17
C ASN A 300 -4.34 0.99 5.61
N MET A 301 -4.23 0.71 6.91
CA MET A 301 -3.74 -0.58 7.41
C MET A 301 -4.66 -1.72 6.96
N GLU A 302 -5.98 -1.52 7.00
CA GLU A 302 -6.93 -2.49 6.47
C GLU A 302 -6.72 -2.75 4.98
N ARG A 303 -6.57 -1.73 4.15
CA ARG A 303 -6.27 -1.86 2.71
C ARG A 303 -4.97 -2.63 2.46
N CYS A 304 -3.97 -2.46 3.30
CA CYS A 304 -2.71 -3.19 3.20
C CYS A 304 -2.88 -4.71 3.44
N ARG A 305 -3.86 -5.14 4.25
CA ARG A 305 -4.17 -6.56 4.47
C ARG A 305 -4.65 -7.26 3.21
N TRP A 306 -5.28 -6.51 2.30
CA TRP A 306 -5.90 -7.06 1.10
C TRP A 306 -4.89 -7.34 -0.03
N ILE A 307 -3.70 -6.75 0.01
CA ILE A 307 -2.70 -6.85 -1.05
C ILE A 307 -1.74 -8.00 -0.75
N SER A 308 -1.49 -8.83 -1.78
CA SER A 308 -0.45 -9.85 -1.69
C SER A 308 0.96 -9.25 -1.74
N ASN A 309 1.86 -9.75 -0.89
CA ASN A 309 3.28 -9.41 -0.98
C ASN A 309 3.92 -9.83 -2.32
N ASP A 310 3.25 -10.70 -3.10
CA ASP A 310 3.73 -11.12 -4.41
C ASP A 310 3.80 -9.96 -5.42
N ILE A 311 3.06 -8.88 -5.19
CA ILE A 311 3.16 -7.66 -5.99
C ILE A 311 4.61 -7.14 -6.07
N THR A 312 5.38 -7.28 -4.98
CA THR A 312 6.75 -6.79 -4.90
C THR A 312 7.79 -7.73 -5.55
N LYS A 313 7.36 -8.93 -5.97
CA LYS A 313 8.24 -9.92 -6.62
C LYS A 313 8.42 -9.70 -8.12
N SER A 314 7.59 -8.87 -8.73
CA SER A 314 7.71 -8.53 -10.16
C SER A 314 8.98 -7.73 -10.40
N LYS A 315 9.77 -8.12 -11.43
CA LYS A 315 10.97 -7.38 -11.83
C LYS A 315 10.63 -5.91 -12.15
N GLU A 316 9.52 -5.70 -12.87
CA GLU A 316 9.00 -4.39 -13.20
C GLU A 316 7.55 -4.27 -12.73
N LEU A 317 7.18 -3.09 -12.27
CA LEU A 317 5.88 -2.83 -11.69
C LEU A 317 5.51 -1.36 -11.85
N ILE A 318 4.28 -1.08 -12.26
CA ILE A 318 3.70 0.26 -12.25
C ILE A 318 2.65 0.32 -11.16
N VAL A 319 2.78 1.28 -10.27
CA VAL A 319 1.79 1.56 -9.21
C VAL A 319 1.25 2.96 -9.39
N VAL A 320 -0.06 3.11 -9.43
CA VAL A 320 -0.74 4.40 -9.36
C VAL A 320 -1.47 4.49 -8.03
N ASN A 321 -1.17 5.51 -7.23
CA ASN A 321 -1.97 5.84 -6.06
C ASN A 321 -2.88 7.02 -6.39
N ILE A 322 -4.19 6.76 -6.50
CA ILE A 322 -5.18 7.77 -6.91
C ILE A 322 -5.16 8.99 -5.97
N PRO A 323 -5.27 8.86 -4.62
CA PRO A 323 -5.25 10.02 -3.72
C PRO A 323 -3.95 10.83 -3.76
N ALA A 324 -2.82 10.20 -4.05
CA ALA A 324 -1.53 10.88 -4.19
C ALA A 324 -1.38 11.59 -5.53
N TYR A 325 -2.24 11.27 -6.50
CA TYR A 325 -2.08 11.70 -7.89
C TYR A 325 -0.67 11.39 -8.43
N GLU A 326 -0.17 10.20 -8.10
CA GLU A 326 1.20 9.78 -8.46
C GLU A 326 1.21 8.38 -9.10
N LEU A 327 2.03 8.26 -10.14
CA LEU A 327 2.47 7.01 -10.72
C LEU A 327 3.92 6.77 -10.34
N THR A 328 4.24 5.57 -9.89
CA THR A 328 5.61 5.11 -9.66
C THR A 328 5.90 3.89 -10.54
N PHE A 329 6.96 3.95 -11.33
CA PHE A 329 7.53 2.79 -12.00
C PHE A 329 8.66 2.23 -11.13
N LEU A 330 8.56 0.96 -10.78
CA LEU A 330 9.56 0.24 -9.98
C LEU A 330 10.25 -0.80 -10.85
N ARG A 331 11.56 -0.97 -10.64
CA ARG A 331 12.35 -2.07 -11.16
C ARG A 331 13.14 -2.72 -10.02
N ASP A 332 13.05 -4.04 -9.91
CA ASP A 332 13.64 -4.80 -8.80
C ASP A 332 13.30 -4.21 -7.42
N GLY A 333 12.03 -3.80 -7.26
CA GLY A 333 11.50 -3.19 -6.04
C GLY A 333 11.96 -1.75 -5.75
N LYS A 334 12.79 -1.13 -6.61
CA LYS A 334 13.28 0.24 -6.46
C LYS A 334 12.52 1.20 -7.38
N PRO A 335 12.12 2.39 -6.90
CA PRO A 335 11.48 3.40 -7.75
C PRO A 335 12.52 4.02 -8.72
N GLU A 336 12.31 3.83 -10.02
CA GLU A 336 13.14 4.45 -11.08
C GLU A 336 12.48 5.72 -11.66
N LEU A 337 11.14 5.80 -11.66
CA LEU A 337 10.41 6.97 -12.12
C LEU A 337 9.24 7.28 -11.22
N ARG A 338 9.06 8.55 -10.87
CA ARG A 338 7.82 9.10 -10.30
C ARG A 338 7.26 10.15 -11.23
N SER A 339 5.96 10.08 -11.47
CA SER A 339 5.24 11.00 -12.36
C SER A 339 3.93 11.43 -11.71
N LYS A 340 3.62 12.73 -11.79
CA LYS A 340 2.26 13.20 -11.48
C LYS A 340 1.28 12.59 -12.47
N VAL A 341 0.04 12.36 -12.01
CA VAL A 341 -1.05 11.91 -12.86
C VAL A 341 -2.30 12.77 -12.66
N VAL A 342 -3.16 12.76 -13.69
CA VAL A 342 -4.55 13.22 -13.62
C VAL A 342 -5.43 12.00 -13.69
N VAL A 343 -6.35 11.87 -12.73
CA VAL A 343 -7.27 10.72 -12.59
C VAL A 343 -8.72 11.14 -12.88
N GLY A 344 -9.64 10.20 -12.86
CA GLY A 344 -11.05 10.45 -13.06
C GLY A 344 -11.65 11.40 -12.03
N LYS A 345 -12.57 12.27 -12.46
CA LYS A 345 -13.39 13.08 -11.56
C LYS A 345 -14.37 12.21 -10.75
N ALA A 346 -14.93 12.72 -9.67
CA ALA A 346 -15.79 11.96 -8.77
C ALA A 346 -16.99 11.26 -9.46
N MET A 347 -17.53 11.84 -10.54
CA MET A 347 -18.60 11.24 -11.35
C MET A 347 -18.12 10.17 -12.34
N HIS A 348 -16.81 10.08 -12.59
CA HIS A 348 -16.15 9.13 -13.49
C HIS A 348 -14.88 8.63 -12.84
N LYS A 349 -15.04 7.95 -11.69
CA LYS A 349 -13.92 7.48 -10.86
C LYS A 349 -12.99 6.56 -11.65
N THR A 350 -11.70 6.74 -11.48
CA THR A 350 -10.73 5.72 -11.88
C THR A 350 -10.93 4.48 -11.00
N VAL A 351 -11.12 3.33 -11.63
CA VAL A 351 -11.36 2.05 -10.94
C VAL A 351 -10.09 1.54 -10.28
N ILE A 352 -10.22 0.90 -9.12
CA ILE A 352 -9.14 0.24 -8.37
C ILE A 352 -9.02 -1.20 -8.86
N PHE A 353 -8.01 -1.51 -9.66
CA PHE A 353 -7.79 -2.84 -10.21
C PHE A 353 -6.34 -3.03 -10.65
N SER A 354 -6.00 -4.22 -11.13
CA SER A 354 -4.72 -4.50 -11.76
C SER A 354 -4.90 -5.23 -13.09
N ALA A 355 -4.03 -4.92 -14.04
CA ALA A 355 -3.92 -5.65 -15.29
C ALA A 355 -2.49 -5.57 -15.84
N PRO A 356 -2.03 -6.56 -16.63
CA PRO A 356 -0.72 -6.54 -17.22
C PRO A 356 -0.67 -5.63 -18.45
N MET A 357 0.22 -4.63 -18.44
CA MET A 357 0.52 -3.80 -19.62
C MET A 357 1.15 -4.67 -20.71
N GLN A 358 0.68 -4.49 -21.93
CA GLN A 358 1.09 -5.29 -23.09
C GLN A 358 1.60 -4.45 -24.25
N TYR A 359 1.12 -3.21 -24.37
CA TYR A 359 1.44 -2.38 -25.53
C TYR A 359 1.77 -0.95 -25.14
N ILE A 360 2.71 -0.35 -25.89
CA ILE A 360 2.91 1.09 -25.97
C ILE A 360 2.51 1.50 -27.38
N VAL A 361 1.62 2.48 -27.51
CA VAL A 361 1.16 2.97 -28.80
C VAL A 361 1.59 4.42 -28.95
N PHE A 362 2.50 4.68 -29.87
CA PHE A 362 2.96 6.01 -30.23
C PHE A 362 2.05 6.63 -31.29
N ARG A 363 1.80 7.92 -31.19
CA ARG A 363 0.86 8.67 -32.05
C ARG A 363 -0.51 7.99 -32.19
N PRO A 364 -1.18 7.75 -31.06
CA PRO A 364 -2.41 6.98 -31.07
C PRO A 364 -3.57 7.72 -31.75
N TYR A 365 -4.41 6.97 -32.46
CA TYR A 365 -5.78 7.43 -32.67
C TYR A 365 -6.53 7.38 -31.32
N TRP A 366 -7.37 8.39 -31.06
CA TRP A 366 -8.32 8.33 -29.96
C TRP A 366 -9.70 7.96 -30.51
N ASN A 367 -10.09 6.71 -30.34
CA ASN A 367 -11.46 6.28 -30.60
C ASN A 367 -12.32 6.80 -29.44
N VAL A 368 -13.26 7.70 -29.77
CA VAL A 368 -14.09 8.37 -28.76
C VAL A 368 -15.04 7.35 -28.14
N PRO A 369 -15.01 7.17 -26.81
CA PRO A 369 -15.98 6.29 -26.12
C PRO A 369 -17.42 6.72 -26.36
N ALA A 370 -18.34 5.76 -26.50
CA ALA A 370 -19.75 6.04 -26.78
C ALA A 370 -20.41 7.00 -25.78
N SER A 371 -19.99 6.94 -24.51
CA SER A 371 -20.48 7.85 -23.46
C SER A 371 -20.07 9.31 -23.69
N ILE A 372 -18.83 9.55 -24.15
CA ILE A 372 -18.29 10.88 -24.49
C ILE A 372 -18.92 11.33 -25.81
N LEU A 373 -18.99 10.45 -26.81
CA LEU A 373 -19.63 10.76 -28.08
C LEU A 373 -21.06 11.29 -27.85
N LYS A 374 -21.88 10.56 -27.08
CA LYS A 374 -23.27 10.93 -26.82
C LYS A 374 -23.44 12.21 -25.99
N LYS A 375 -22.59 12.38 -24.96
CA LYS A 375 -22.77 13.47 -23.97
C LYS A 375 -22.06 14.76 -24.33
N GLU A 376 -21.01 14.71 -25.16
CA GLU A 376 -20.13 15.84 -25.42
C GLU A 376 -20.01 16.13 -26.92
N ILE A 377 -19.66 15.13 -27.75
CA ILE A 377 -19.32 15.35 -29.15
C ILE A 377 -20.57 15.59 -30.01
N LEU A 378 -21.62 14.78 -29.89
CA LEU A 378 -22.84 14.96 -30.68
C LEU A 378 -23.50 16.32 -30.41
N PRO A 379 -23.72 16.75 -29.14
CA PRO A 379 -24.21 18.10 -28.88
C PRO A 379 -23.30 19.22 -29.42
N ALA A 380 -21.97 19.00 -29.39
CA ALA A 380 -21.03 19.97 -29.96
C ALA A 380 -21.15 20.07 -31.47
N ILE A 381 -21.34 18.94 -32.19
CA ILE A 381 -21.58 18.91 -33.65
C ILE A 381 -22.89 19.62 -34.01
N GLU A 382 -23.96 19.40 -33.23
CA GLU A 382 -25.26 20.08 -33.42
C GLU A 382 -25.11 21.61 -33.33
N ASN A 383 -24.28 22.10 -32.40
CA ASN A 383 -24.02 23.53 -32.23
C ASN A 383 -22.98 24.11 -33.22
N ASN A 384 -22.06 23.29 -33.72
CA ASN A 384 -21.02 23.68 -34.65
C ASN A 384 -20.75 22.57 -35.68
N PRO A 385 -21.28 22.63 -36.88
CA PRO A 385 -21.06 21.62 -37.93
C PRO A 385 -19.59 21.37 -38.28
N ASN A 386 -18.70 22.33 -38.02
CA ASN A 386 -17.26 22.22 -38.28
C ASN A 386 -16.48 21.61 -37.11
N TYR A 387 -17.16 21.25 -35.99
CA TYR A 387 -16.54 20.80 -34.78
C TYR A 387 -15.52 19.67 -34.99
N LEU A 388 -15.86 18.67 -35.80
CA LEU A 388 -14.95 17.54 -36.06
C LEU A 388 -13.67 17.99 -36.77
N ALA A 389 -13.79 18.85 -37.77
CA ALA A 389 -12.63 19.34 -38.51
C ALA A 389 -11.73 20.23 -37.65
N GLU A 390 -12.31 21.11 -36.83
CA GLU A 390 -11.59 21.99 -35.90
C GLU A 390 -10.85 21.24 -34.78
N HIS A 391 -11.25 20.00 -34.50
CA HIS A 391 -10.66 19.16 -33.44
C HIS A 391 -9.90 17.95 -34.01
N ASP A 392 -9.54 17.95 -35.29
CA ASP A 392 -8.86 16.83 -35.97
C ASP A 392 -9.61 15.47 -35.79
N MET A 393 -10.93 15.52 -35.77
CA MET A 393 -11.79 14.35 -35.64
C MET A 393 -12.41 13.95 -36.97
N GLU A 394 -12.74 12.67 -37.09
CA GLU A 394 -13.43 12.13 -38.26
C GLU A 394 -14.40 10.99 -37.84
N TRP A 395 -15.47 10.82 -38.63
CA TRP A 395 -16.26 9.62 -38.60
C TRP A 395 -15.49 8.44 -39.18
N LYS A 396 -15.46 7.34 -38.46
CA LYS A 396 -14.95 6.05 -38.92
C LYS A 396 -16.04 5.01 -38.69
N ASP A 397 -16.68 4.57 -39.78
CA ASP A 397 -17.85 3.71 -39.72
C ASP A 397 -18.96 4.32 -38.79
N ASN A 398 -19.24 3.71 -37.65
CA ASN A 398 -20.26 4.14 -36.69
C ASN A 398 -19.70 4.82 -35.44
N TYR A 399 -18.43 5.21 -35.39
CA TYR A 399 -17.81 5.90 -34.27
C TYR A 399 -16.99 7.12 -34.73
N VAL A 400 -16.75 8.06 -33.82
CA VAL A 400 -15.84 9.19 -34.04
C VAL A 400 -14.47 8.85 -33.50
N ARG A 401 -13.43 9.19 -34.25
CA ARG A 401 -12.05 9.14 -33.78
C ARG A 401 -11.32 10.46 -34.00
N GLN A 402 -10.37 10.77 -33.10
CA GLN A 402 -9.45 11.87 -33.27
C GLN A 402 -8.14 11.36 -33.91
N ARG A 403 -7.63 12.09 -34.87
CA ARG A 403 -6.39 11.73 -35.59
C ARG A 403 -5.16 11.89 -34.69
N PRO A 404 -4.05 11.16 -34.97
CA PRO A 404 -2.78 11.36 -34.28
C PRO A 404 -2.25 12.77 -34.46
N GLY A 405 -1.80 13.40 -33.39
CA GLY A 405 -1.26 14.76 -33.42
C GLY A 405 -0.99 15.34 -32.04
N PRO A 406 -0.34 16.51 -31.96
CA PRO A 406 -0.02 17.15 -30.70
C PRO A 406 -1.26 17.54 -29.89
N GLU A 407 -2.38 17.84 -30.56
CA GLU A 407 -3.66 18.22 -29.95
C GLU A 407 -4.58 17.00 -29.66
N ASN A 408 -4.11 15.78 -30.01
CA ASN A 408 -4.89 14.59 -29.69
C ASN A 408 -5.10 14.45 -28.16
N SER A 409 -6.31 14.15 -27.74
CA SER A 409 -6.69 14.04 -26.33
C SER A 409 -5.86 13.01 -25.56
N LEU A 410 -5.30 11.99 -26.25
CA LEU A 410 -4.38 11.00 -25.68
C LEU A 410 -2.90 11.43 -25.75
N GLY A 411 -2.62 12.62 -26.28
CA GLY A 411 -1.27 13.10 -26.54
C GLY A 411 -0.51 12.22 -27.55
N LEU A 412 0.79 12.09 -27.36
CA LEU A 412 1.68 11.43 -28.31
C LEU A 412 1.96 9.95 -28.02
N VAL A 413 1.50 9.44 -26.87
CA VAL A 413 1.70 8.04 -26.48
C VAL A 413 0.63 7.55 -25.49
N LYS A 414 0.18 6.31 -25.66
CA LYS A 414 -0.67 5.59 -24.69
C LYS A 414 -0.07 4.24 -24.32
N PHE A 415 -0.35 3.77 -23.11
CA PHE A 415 0.12 2.51 -22.55
C PHE A 415 -1.09 1.64 -22.26
N LEU A 416 -1.18 0.50 -22.94
CA LEU A 416 -2.36 -0.35 -22.89
C LEU A 416 -2.12 -1.59 -22.03
N PHE A 417 -3.02 -1.80 -21.08
CA PHE A 417 -3.20 -3.00 -20.29
C PHE A 417 -4.65 -3.45 -20.46
N PRO A 418 -4.94 -4.36 -21.41
CA PRO A 418 -6.31 -4.77 -21.73
C PRO A 418 -7.11 -5.16 -20.50
N ASN A 419 -8.28 -4.53 -20.31
CA ASN A 419 -9.15 -4.72 -19.16
C ASN A 419 -10.61 -4.37 -19.51
N SER A 420 -11.56 -4.87 -18.71
CA SER A 420 -13.00 -4.63 -18.91
C SER A 420 -13.44 -3.20 -18.59
N ASN A 421 -12.61 -2.42 -17.90
CA ASN A 421 -12.93 -1.03 -17.52
C ASN A 421 -12.54 -0.01 -18.59
N ALA A 422 -11.90 -0.44 -19.69
CA ALA A 422 -11.38 0.40 -20.76
C ALA A 422 -10.47 1.56 -20.26
N ILE A 423 -9.71 1.31 -19.17
CA ILE A 423 -8.77 2.26 -18.56
C ILE A 423 -7.36 2.01 -19.11
N TYR A 424 -6.65 3.07 -19.41
CA TYR A 424 -5.25 3.07 -19.86
C TYR A 424 -4.51 4.30 -19.33
N LEU A 425 -3.17 4.25 -19.37
CA LEU A 425 -2.32 5.41 -19.13
C LEU A 425 -2.04 6.11 -20.47
N HIS A 426 -2.00 7.44 -20.47
CA HIS A 426 -1.73 8.17 -21.70
C HIS A 426 -1.12 9.55 -21.44
N ASP A 427 -0.55 10.11 -22.47
CA ASP A 427 -0.13 11.49 -22.56
C ASP A 427 -1.34 12.44 -22.68
N THR A 428 -1.12 13.74 -22.77
CA THR A 428 -2.18 14.75 -22.94
C THR A 428 -1.59 16.08 -23.39
N PRO A 429 -2.28 16.87 -24.25
CA PRO A 429 -1.93 18.26 -24.51
C PRO A 429 -2.17 19.16 -23.28
N SER A 430 -3.09 18.83 -22.40
CA SER A 430 -3.47 19.63 -21.23
C SER A 430 -2.44 19.56 -20.09
N LYS A 431 -1.17 19.91 -20.36
CA LYS A 431 -0.05 19.79 -19.40
C LYS A 431 -0.21 20.69 -18.17
N SER A 432 -0.92 21.81 -18.28
CA SER A 432 -1.16 22.74 -17.18
C SER A 432 -1.90 22.09 -15.99
N LEU A 433 -2.69 21.03 -16.22
CA LEU A 433 -3.41 20.31 -15.18
C LEU A 433 -2.47 19.66 -14.16
N PHE A 434 -1.26 19.28 -14.55
CA PHE A 434 -0.28 18.71 -13.62
C PHE A 434 0.28 19.72 -12.60
N GLY A 435 0.05 21.02 -12.83
CA GLY A 435 0.39 22.10 -11.91
C GLY A 435 -0.66 22.33 -10.82
N LYS A 436 -1.81 21.68 -10.88
CA LYS A 436 -2.88 21.82 -9.89
C LYS A 436 -2.66 20.88 -8.71
N GLU A 437 -3.19 21.24 -7.53
CA GLU A 437 -3.22 20.38 -6.33
C GLU A 437 -4.24 19.26 -6.51
N ASP A 438 -5.50 19.61 -6.76
CA ASP A 438 -6.50 18.64 -7.21
C ASP A 438 -6.27 18.28 -8.70
N ARG A 439 -6.19 16.99 -8.98
CA ARG A 439 -5.98 16.44 -10.33
C ARG A 439 -7.01 15.38 -10.72
N ALA A 440 -8.23 15.49 -10.20
CA ALA A 440 -9.36 14.62 -10.53
C ALA A 440 -10.21 15.21 -11.66
N PHE A 441 -9.72 15.18 -12.91
CA PHE A 441 -10.36 15.85 -14.06
C PHE A 441 -10.73 14.94 -15.23
N SER A 442 -10.21 13.70 -15.31
CA SER A 442 -10.44 12.83 -16.46
C SER A 442 -11.79 12.11 -16.40
N HIS A 443 -12.11 11.37 -17.47
CA HIS A 443 -13.27 10.47 -17.55
C HIS A 443 -12.94 9.04 -17.10
N GLY A 444 -11.89 8.86 -16.27
CA GLY A 444 -11.51 7.57 -15.69
C GLY A 444 -10.12 7.08 -16.13
N CYS A 445 -9.68 7.39 -17.35
CA CYS A 445 -8.30 7.12 -17.79
C CYS A 445 -7.30 8.00 -17.05
N ILE A 446 -6.03 7.60 -17.05
CA ILE A 446 -4.98 8.22 -16.27
C ILE A 446 -4.00 8.96 -17.18
N ARG A 447 -3.97 10.30 -17.09
CA ARG A 447 -3.00 11.14 -17.78
C ARG A 447 -1.68 11.15 -17.03
N VAL A 448 -0.57 11.00 -17.74
CA VAL A 448 0.78 10.91 -17.17
C VAL A 448 1.59 12.15 -17.51
N ALA A 449 2.23 12.78 -16.54
CA ALA A 449 3.02 14.00 -16.76
C ALA A 449 4.36 13.72 -17.48
N LYS A 450 4.94 12.53 -17.27
CA LYS A 450 6.23 12.10 -17.84
C LYS A 450 6.08 10.86 -18.72
N PRO A 451 5.27 10.92 -19.79
CA PRO A 451 4.97 9.74 -20.59
C PRO A 451 6.16 9.29 -21.45
N LYS A 452 6.98 10.22 -21.94
CA LYS A 452 8.20 9.92 -22.70
C LYS A 452 9.23 9.18 -21.84
N GLU A 453 9.45 9.67 -20.63
CA GLU A 453 10.36 9.06 -19.66
C GLU A 453 9.85 7.68 -19.25
N LEU A 454 8.53 7.50 -19.06
CA LEU A 454 7.93 6.21 -18.77
C LEU A 454 8.18 5.21 -19.91
N ALA A 455 7.95 5.61 -21.15
CA ALA A 455 8.26 4.79 -22.33
C ALA A 455 9.75 4.41 -22.38
N ALA A 456 10.63 5.38 -22.14
CA ALA A 456 12.09 5.15 -22.12
C ALA A 456 12.52 4.16 -21.03
N MET A 457 11.93 4.24 -19.82
CA MET A 457 12.21 3.30 -18.75
C MET A 457 11.74 1.88 -19.08
N ILE A 458 10.52 1.73 -19.60
CA ILE A 458 9.96 0.44 -19.99
C ILE A 458 10.78 -0.21 -21.12
N MET A 459 11.23 0.58 -22.09
CA MET A 459 11.93 0.09 -23.28
C MET A 459 13.45 0.06 -23.11
N LYS A 460 13.99 0.37 -21.92
CA LYS A 460 15.43 0.50 -21.63
C LYS A 460 16.26 -0.73 -22.03
N ASP A 461 15.72 -1.92 -21.85
CA ASP A 461 16.40 -3.17 -22.12
C ASP A 461 16.25 -3.64 -23.60
N ASP A 462 15.52 -2.91 -24.42
CA ASP A 462 15.40 -3.20 -25.87
C ASP A 462 16.46 -2.42 -26.68
N LYS A 463 17.53 -3.13 -27.10
CA LYS A 463 18.63 -2.57 -27.86
C LYS A 463 18.24 -1.89 -29.17
N LYS A 464 17.03 -2.15 -29.67
CA LYS A 464 16.52 -1.52 -30.91
C LYS A 464 15.97 -0.12 -30.65
N TRP A 465 15.75 0.26 -29.38
CA TRP A 465 15.15 1.50 -28.95
C TRP A 465 16.12 2.34 -28.11
N ASN A 466 16.02 3.63 -28.25
CA ASN A 466 16.75 4.64 -27.48
C ASN A 466 15.87 5.90 -27.36
N PRO A 467 16.22 6.88 -26.52
CA PRO A 467 15.43 8.10 -26.36
C PRO A 467 15.14 8.86 -27.66
N ALA A 468 16.08 8.88 -28.63
CA ALA A 468 15.88 9.56 -29.91
C ALA A 468 14.85 8.83 -30.78
N LYS A 469 14.86 7.50 -30.83
CA LYS A 469 13.83 6.73 -31.54
C LYS A 469 12.45 6.87 -30.92
N ILE A 470 12.37 6.91 -29.57
CA ILE A 470 11.12 7.16 -28.87
C ILE A 470 10.56 8.53 -29.26
N GLU A 471 11.42 9.56 -29.29
CA GLU A 471 11.06 10.91 -29.74
C GLU A 471 10.56 10.92 -31.19
N THR A 472 11.27 10.23 -32.07
CA THR A 472 10.85 10.07 -33.47
C THR A 472 9.50 9.37 -33.58
N ALA A 473 9.28 8.27 -32.81
CA ALA A 473 8.01 7.57 -32.82
C ALA A 473 6.85 8.41 -32.25
N MET A 474 7.11 9.25 -31.24
CA MET A 474 6.12 10.18 -30.70
C MET A 474 5.75 11.30 -31.69
N ASN A 475 6.69 11.77 -32.51
CA ASN A 475 6.50 12.89 -33.44
C ASN A 475 6.43 12.46 -34.92
N GLY A 476 6.52 11.16 -35.21
CA GLY A 476 6.46 10.62 -36.58
C GLY A 476 5.09 10.76 -37.25
N GLY A 477 4.93 10.24 -38.47
CA GLY A 477 3.71 10.43 -39.28
C GLY A 477 2.54 9.52 -38.89
N GLU A 478 2.81 8.29 -38.50
CA GLU A 478 1.80 7.23 -38.33
C GLU A 478 1.72 6.67 -36.93
N GLU A 479 0.59 6.01 -36.58
CA GLU A 479 0.43 5.27 -35.35
C GLU A 479 1.37 4.06 -35.33
N TYR A 480 2.14 3.88 -34.28
CA TYR A 480 3.06 2.75 -34.12
C TYR A 480 2.79 1.96 -32.84
N TRP A 481 2.61 0.66 -32.97
CA TRP A 481 2.35 -0.26 -31.86
C TRP A 481 3.62 -1.01 -31.48
N TYR A 482 4.06 -0.83 -30.24
CA TYR A 482 5.14 -1.60 -29.63
C TYR A 482 4.57 -2.63 -28.67
N THR A 483 4.81 -3.91 -28.94
CA THR A 483 4.40 -5.01 -28.06
C THR A 483 5.51 -5.30 -27.06
N LEU A 484 5.20 -5.27 -25.76
CA LEU A 484 6.14 -5.59 -24.70
C LEU A 484 6.51 -7.08 -24.74
N LYS A 485 7.81 -7.39 -24.66
CA LYS A 485 8.29 -8.78 -24.54
C LYS A 485 7.82 -9.43 -23.23
N ASN A 486 7.95 -8.68 -22.13
CA ASN A 486 7.46 -9.07 -20.82
C ASN A 486 6.33 -8.12 -20.43
N LYS A 487 5.21 -8.69 -20.04
CA LYS A 487 4.08 -7.90 -19.55
C LYS A 487 4.43 -7.29 -18.20
N ILE A 488 4.10 -6.00 -18.02
CA ILE A 488 4.37 -5.27 -16.78
C ILE A 488 3.07 -5.14 -15.99
N PRO A 489 2.99 -5.66 -14.76
CA PRO A 489 1.83 -5.44 -13.92
C PRO A 489 1.59 -3.94 -13.66
N VAL A 490 0.35 -3.50 -13.84
CA VAL A 490 -0.11 -2.16 -13.47
C VAL A 490 -1.12 -2.32 -12.34
N TYR A 491 -0.84 -1.70 -11.20
CA TYR A 491 -1.73 -1.67 -10.04
C TYR A 491 -2.22 -0.25 -9.84
N ILE A 492 -3.53 -0.08 -9.89
CA ILE A 492 -4.20 1.18 -9.57
C ILE A 492 -4.82 0.99 -8.19
N GLY A 493 -4.28 1.67 -7.20
CA GLY A 493 -4.67 1.58 -5.80
C GLY A 493 -5.19 2.89 -5.23
N TYR A 494 -5.67 2.84 -3.99
CA TYR A 494 -6.28 3.97 -3.31
C TYR A 494 -5.83 4.01 -1.85
N PHE A 495 -4.77 4.77 -1.56
CA PHE A 495 -4.21 4.94 -0.23
C PHE A 495 -4.20 6.42 0.15
N THR A 496 -4.96 6.77 1.16
CA THR A 496 -5.05 8.13 1.73
C THR A 496 -4.02 8.37 2.83
N ALA A 497 -3.38 7.31 3.33
CA ALA A 497 -2.18 7.38 4.15
C ALA A 497 -1.11 6.42 3.62
N TRP A 498 0.13 6.89 3.53
CA TRP A 498 1.27 6.13 3.02
C TRP A 498 2.56 6.57 3.69
N VAL A 499 3.46 5.64 4.01
CA VAL A 499 4.79 5.95 4.55
C VAL A 499 5.81 5.77 3.44
N ASP A 500 6.62 6.80 3.19
CA ASP A 500 7.64 6.75 2.14
C ASP A 500 8.92 6.02 2.58
N ALA A 501 9.93 5.99 1.71
CA ALA A 501 11.21 5.33 1.99
C ALA A 501 12.02 6.00 3.11
N ASP A 502 11.76 7.27 3.37
CA ASP A 502 12.40 8.06 4.43
C ASP A 502 11.69 7.90 5.78
N GLY A 503 10.62 7.10 5.85
CA GLY A 503 9.80 6.88 7.04
C GLY A 503 8.78 8.00 7.30
N VAL A 504 8.61 8.93 6.38
CA VAL A 504 7.67 10.06 6.52
C VAL A 504 6.27 9.60 6.13
N VAL A 505 5.29 9.85 7.02
CA VAL A 505 3.88 9.59 6.72
C VAL A 505 3.31 10.71 5.85
N HIS A 506 2.71 10.31 4.75
CA HIS A 506 1.93 11.14 3.84
C HIS A 506 0.45 10.90 4.09
N PHE A 507 -0.32 11.98 4.22
CA PHE A 507 -1.77 11.93 4.19
C PHE A 507 -2.26 12.65 2.94
N TYR A 508 -3.13 12.02 2.19
CA TYR A 508 -3.72 12.56 0.96
C TYR A 508 -5.21 12.80 1.15
N GLU A 509 -5.79 13.66 0.34
CA GLU A 509 -7.22 13.90 0.33
C GLU A 509 -7.98 12.65 -0.14
N ASP A 510 -9.13 12.37 0.48
CA ASP A 510 -10.02 11.28 0.09
C ASP A 510 -10.89 11.68 -1.12
N VAL A 511 -10.25 11.73 -2.30
CA VAL A 511 -10.80 12.25 -3.58
C VAL A 511 -12.16 11.66 -3.94
N TYR A 512 -12.40 10.39 -3.61
CA TYR A 512 -13.62 9.66 -3.97
C TYR A 512 -14.49 9.30 -2.78
N LYS A 513 -14.20 9.84 -1.58
CA LYS A 513 -14.93 9.58 -0.33
C LYS A 513 -15.04 8.08 0.00
N ARG A 514 -13.91 7.36 -0.11
CA ARG A 514 -13.86 5.90 0.12
C ARG A 514 -13.45 5.52 1.54
N ASP A 515 -12.87 6.45 2.30
CA ASP A 515 -12.42 6.17 3.67
C ASP A 515 -13.60 6.03 4.63
N GLU A 516 -14.61 6.89 4.50
CA GLU A 516 -15.78 6.90 5.37
C GLU A 516 -16.54 5.57 5.33
N ALA A 517 -16.83 5.06 4.11
CA ALA A 517 -17.54 3.79 3.95
C ALA A 517 -16.78 2.60 4.55
N LEU A 518 -15.44 2.59 4.45
CA LEU A 518 -14.62 1.56 5.08
C LEU A 518 -14.53 1.77 6.60
N ALA A 519 -14.39 3.01 7.06
CA ALA A 519 -14.37 3.36 8.48
C ALA A 519 -15.65 2.90 9.21
N THR A 520 -16.81 3.13 8.62
CA THR A 520 -18.11 2.63 9.12
C THR A 520 -18.09 1.12 9.33
N LEU A 521 -17.55 0.35 8.38
CA LEU A 521 -17.44 -1.10 8.51
C LEU A 521 -16.45 -1.56 9.59
N LEU A 522 -15.47 -0.73 9.93
CA LEU A 522 -14.44 -1.07 10.90
C LEU A 522 -14.79 -0.61 12.33
N PHE A 523 -15.49 0.50 12.49
CA PHE A 523 -15.65 1.19 13.77
C PHE A 523 -17.11 1.29 14.25
N ASP A 524 -18.09 1.33 13.35
CA ASP A 524 -19.50 1.38 13.73
C ASP A 524 -19.99 -0.06 13.98
N LYS A 525 -20.16 -0.40 15.29
CA LYS A 525 -20.67 -1.69 15.76
C LYS A 525 -22.00 -1.52 16.46
#